data_299f3c90ca479fb19b16d233d972e1b7
#
_entry.id   299f3c90ca479fb19b16d233d972e1b7
#
_cell.length_a   1.000
_cell.length_b   1.000
_cell.length_c   1.000
_cell.angle_alpha   90.00
_cell.angle_beta   90.00
_cell.angle_gamma   90.00
#
_symmetry.space_group_name_H-M   'P 1'
#
loop_
_entity.id
_entity.type
_entity.pdbx_description
1 polymer ?
#
loop_
_entity_poly.entity_id
_entity_poly.type
_entity_poly.pdbx_seq_one_letter_code
_entity_poly.pdbx_strand_id
1 'polypeptide(L)'
;TGLSNSTVSRLTQTLVAAGLLQQDRARRAYRLAPLVLSLGHAMRSGSQVLAIAAPRMRALAERERINVGLAYPDRDEVVYLESIRYNRRVALRNVVSGQRVPMELTSLGRAYLATAPVERYQMLAPIFKRRNGRHWPEIKGSIEASMDSMKSKGYCWASWQPEVGALATAFPSPEGICVLVV
;
A
#
# COMPACT_ATOMS: atom_id res chain seq x y z
N THR A 1 -16.57 5.61 -14.11
CA THR A 1 -17.23 4.81 -13.07
C THR A 1 -18.34 3.93 -13.62
N GLY A 2 -18.85 4.17 -14.83
CA GLY A 2 -20.00 3.45 -15.41
C GLY A 2 -21.35 3.72 -14.70
N LEU A 3 -21.39 4.65 -13.76
CA LEU A 3 -22.60 5.04 -13.04
C LEU A 3 -23.35 6.16 -13.78
N SER A 4 -24.69 6.18 -13.65
CA SER A 4 -25.50 7.29 -14.18
C SER A 4 -25.19 8.61 -13.43
N ASN A 5 -25.38 9.76 -14.11
CA ASN A 5 -25.16 11.08 -13.52
C ASN A 5 -26.01 11.30 -12.26
N SER A 6 -27.25 10.80 -12.23
CA SER A 6 -28.13 10.89 -11.06
C SER A 6 -27.58 10.10 -9.87
N THR A 7 -27.05 8.90 -10.11
CA THR A 7 -26.42 8.07 -9.06
C THR A 7 -25.18 8.75 -8.53
N VAL A 8 -24.31 9.27 -9.39
CA VAL A 8 -23.10 10.01 -8.98
C VAL A 8 -23.48 11.22 -8.14
N SER A 9 -24.48 12.02 -8.57
CA SER A 9 -24.94 13.19 -7.82
C SER A 9 -25.46 12.83 -6.43
N ARG A 10 -26.27 11.80 -6.31
CA ARG A 10 -26.79 11.33 -5.00
C ARG A 10 -25.68 10.87 -4.07
N LEU A 11 -24.76 10.03 -4.56
CA LEU A 11 -23.62 9.57 -3.77
C LEU A 11 -22.73 10.74 -3.31
N THR A 12 -22.48 11.69 -4.19
CA THR A 12 -21.66 12.87 -3.86
C THR A 12 -22.34 13.73 -2.80
N GLN A 13 -23.66 13.98 -2.92
CA GLN A 13 -24.42 14.71 -1.91
C GLN A 13 -24.39 13.99 -0.54
N THR A 14 -24.54 12.68 -0.52
CA THR A 14 -24.42 11.88 0.71
C THR A 14 -23.04 12.06 1.36
N LEU A 15 -21.96 12.01 0.57
CA LEU A 15 -20.60 12.20 1.07
C LEU A 15 -20.36 13.63 1.57
N VAL A 16 -20.99 14.64 0.95
CA VAL A 16 -20.96 16.03 1.43
C VAL A 16 -21.71 16.15 2.75
N ALA A 17 -22.92 15.58 2.84
CA ALA A 17 -23.71 15.59 4.08
C ALA A 17 -23.01 14.85 5.22
N ALA A 18 -22.27 13.79 4.93
CA ALA A 18 -21.43 13.08 5.89
C ALA A 18 -20.11 13.83 6.25
N GLY A 19 -19.85 15.00 5.67
CA GLY A 19 -18.64 15.77 5.93
C GLY A 19 -17.35 15.17 5.34
N LEU A 20 -17.45 14.17 4.44
CA LEU A 20 -16.30 13.53 3.78
C LEU A 20 -15.83 14.31 2.54
N LEU A 21 -16.75 15.02 1.89
CA LEU A 21 -16.47 15.88 0.74
C LEU A 21 -16.90 17.31 1.01
N GLN A 22 -16.23 18.25 0.36
CA GLN A 22 -16.60 19.65 0.26
C GLN A 22 -16.76 20.04 -1.21
N GLN A 23 -17.78 20.85 -1.49
CA GLN A 23 -18.00 21.39 -2.82
C GLN A 23 -17.08 22.59 -3.07
N ASP A 24 -16.27 22.53 -4.10
CA ASP A 24 -15.52 23.66 -4.65
C ASP A 24 -16.35 24.31 -5.76
N ARG A 25 -17.10 25.34 -5.41
CA ARG A 25 -17.99 26.02 -6.35
C ARG A 25 -17.24 26.76 -7.46
N ALA A 26 -16.04 27.25 -7.17
CA ALA A 26 -15.23 27.99 -8.15
C ALA A 26 -14.74 27.08 -9.26
N ARG A 27 -14.36 25.83 -8.91
CA ARG A 27 -13.85 24.83 -9.85
C ARG A 27 -14.91 23.84 -10.34
N ARG A 28 -16.17 23.97 -9.88
CA ARG A 28 -17.25 23.01 -10.12
C ARG A 28 -16.84 21.58 -9.82
N ALA A 29 -16.12 21.38 -8.73
CA ALA A 29 -15.52 20.12 -8.34
C ALA A 29 -15.82 19.79 -6.88
N TYR A 30 -15.45 18.57 -6.45
CA TYR A 30 -15.47 18.14 -5.06
C TYR A 30 -14.06 17.85 -4.60
N ARG A 31 -13.78 18.14 -3.34
CA ARG A 31 -12.51 17.82 -2.67
C ARG A 31 -12.77 17.08 -1.38
N LEU A 32 -11.78 16.34 -0.89
CA LEU A 32 -11.85 15.72 0.43
C LEU A 32 -11.98 16.79 1.52
N ALA A 33 -12.87 16.56 2.47
CA ALA A 33 -13.04 17.43 3.63
C ALA A 33 -12.00 17.09 4.72
N PRO A 34 -11.69 18.02 5.66
CA PRO A 34 -10.73 17.80 6.74
C PRO A 34 -11.06 16.58 7.63
N LEU A 35 -12.32 16.20 7.75
CA LEU A 35 -12.77 15.02 8.50
C LEU A 35 -12.04 13.73 8.03
N VAL A 36 -11.72 13.62 6.75
CA VAL A 36 -10.98 12.45 6.22
C VAL A 36 -9.60 12.31 6.87
N LEU A 37 -8.93 13.44 7.15
CA LEU A 37 -7.66 13.42 7.88
C LEU A 37 -7.83 12.93 9.32
N SER A 38 -8.90 13.33 10.00
CA SER A 38 -9.22 12.88 11.35
C SER A 38 -9.51 11.36 11.38
N LEU A 39 -10.22 10.83 10.37
CA LEU A 39 -10.44 9.39 10.23
C LEU A 39 -9.12 8.63 10.03
N GLY A 40 -8.23 9.13 9.17
CA GLY A 40 -6.90 8.55 8.98
C GLY A 40 -6.06 8.59 10.26
N HIS A 41 -6.13 9.68 11.03
CA HIS A 41 -5.46 9.77 12.33
C HIS A 41 -6.03 8.75 13.33
N ALA A 42 -7.36 8.67 13.47
CA ALA A 42 -8.02 7.72 14.37
C ALA A 42 -7.67 6.26 14.04
N MET A 43 -7.67 5.90 12.75
CA MET A 43 -7.24 4.57 12.29
C MET A 43 -5.81 4.26 12.72
N ARG A 44 -4.87 5.20 12.53
CA ARG A 44 -3.46 5.01 12.90
C ARG A 44 -3.27 4.92 14.42
N SER A 45 -3.96 5.78 15.18
CA SER A 45 -3.89 5.81 16.64
C SER A 45 -4.50 4.57 17.31
N GLY A 46 -5.47 3.94 16.65
CA GLY A 46 -6.08 2.69 17.09
C GLY A 46 -5.28 1.43 16.73
N SER A 47 -4.27 1.53 15.84
CA SER A 47 -3.49 0.37 15.41
C SER A 47 -2.49 -0.06 16.46
N GLN A 48 -2.68 -1.25 17.03
CA GLN A 48 -1.72 -1.87 17.97
C GLN A 48 -0.41 -2.22 17.28
N VAL A 49 -0.47 -2.64 16.03
CA VAL A 49 0.71 -2.95 15.21
C VAL A 49 1.58 -1.71 15.04
N LEU A 50 0.99 -0.57 14.71
CA LEU A 50 1.74 0.69 14.60
C LEU A 50 2.32 1.15 15.93
N ALA A 51 1.59 1.02 17.01
CA ALA A 51 2.09 1.40 18.34
C ALA A 51 3.38 0.66 18.72
N ILE A 52 3.48 -0.63 18.35
CA ILE A 52 4.65 -1.48 18.60
C ILE A 52 5.74 -1.28 17.53
N ALA A 53 5.36 -1.20 16.27
CA ALA A 53 6.30 -1.19 15.15
C ALA A 53 6.97 0.17 14.95
N ALA A 54 6.25 1.29 15.06
CA ALA A 54 6.77 2.60 14.70
C ALA A 54 8.02 3.02 15.50
N PRO A 55 8.11 2.84 16.82
CA PRO A 55 9.33 3.16 17.55
C PRO A 55 10.51 2.27 17.14
N ARG A 56 10.28 0.97 16.90
CA ARG A 56 11.32 0.04 16.46
C ARG A 56 11.81 0.34 15.04
N MET A 57 10.89 0.69 14.14
CA MET A 57 11.21 1.11 12.77
C MET A 57 12.06 2.39 12.79
N ARG A 58 11.75 3.34 13.67
CA ARG A 58 12.52 4.57 13.80
C ARG A 58 13.94 4.29 14.27
N ALA A 59 14.09 3.50 15.34
CA ALA A 59 15.40 3.09 15.82
C ALA A 59 16.22 2.34 14.76
N LEU A 60 15.58 1.45 13.99
CA LEU A 60 16.22 0.75 12.87
C LEU A 60 16.66 1.72 11.78
N ALA A 61 15.76 2.62 11.35
CA ALA A 61 16.04 3.60 10.29
C ALA A 61 17.23 4.52 10.67
N GLU A 62 17.30 4.95 11.91
CA GLU A 62 18.37 5.79 12.43
C GLU A 62 19.70 5.02 12.55
N ARG A 63 19.65 3.80 13.11
CA ARG A 63 20.87 2.97 13.31
C ARG A 63 21.50 2.55 11.98
N GLU A 64 20.68 2.06 11.04
CA GLU A 64 21.14 1.50 9.78
C GLU A 64 21.17 2.54 8.64
N ARG A 65 20.67 3.76 8.89
CA ARG A 65 20.58 4.85 7.90
C ARG A 65 19.77 4.49 6.65
N ILE A 66 18.70 3.73 6.84
CA ILE A 66 17.81 3.24 5.78
C ILE A 66 16.39 3.80 5.92
N ASN A 67 15.64 3.72 4.83
CA ASN A 67 14.20 3.99 4.88
C ASN A 67 13.47 2.72 5.31
N VAL A 68 12.48 2.85 6.18
CA VAL A 68 11.67 1.73 6.68
C VAL A 68 10.21 2.04 6.53
N GLY A 69 9.45 1.12 5.96
CA GLY A 69 8.00 1.26 5.80
C GLY A 69 7.24 0.07 6.34
N LEU A 70 6.06 0.32 6.89
CA LEU A 70 5.06 -0.69 7.25
C LEU A 70 3.82 -0.47 6.41
N ALA A 71 3.30 -1.54 5.82
CA ALA A 71 2.19 -1.46 4.90
C ALA A 71 1.18 -2.59 5.14
N TYR A 72 -0.04 -2.38 4.64
CA TYR A 72 -1.15 -3.28 4.77
C TYR A 72 -1.81 -3.53 3.40
N PRO A 73 -2.25 -4.75 3.09
CA PRO A 73 -2.96 -5.03 1.86
C PRO A 73 -4.35 -4.41 1.88
N ASP A 74 -4.72 -3.76 0.80
CA ASP A 74 -6.07 -3.28 0.58
C ASP A 74 -6.50 -3.54 -0.87
N ARG A 75 -7.48 -4.43 -1.06
CA ARG A 75 -7.95 -4.91 -2.36
C ARG A 75 -6.81 -5.52 -3.19
N ASP A 76 -6.40 -4.85 -4.26
CA ASP A 76 -5.35 -5.25 -5.22
C ASP A 76 -4.09 -4.39 -5.12
N GLU A 77 -4.00 -3.58 -4.05
CA GLU A 77 -2.88 -2.70 -3.76
C GLU A 77 -2.39 -2.88 -2.31
N VAL A 78 -1.28 -2.26 -2.00
CA VAL A 78 -0.73 -2.16 -0.65
C VAL A 78 -0.70 -0.71 -0.22
N VAL A 79 -1.14 -0.42 1.02
CA VAL A 79 -1.19 0.93 1.58
C VAL A 79 -0.15 1.08 2.67
N TYR A 80 0.69 2.10 2.59
CA TYR A 80 1.63 2.42 3.66
C TYR A 80 0.89 2.94 4.89
N LEU A 81 1.02 2.23 6.01
CA LEU A 81 0.57 2.68 7.32
C LEU A 81 1.56 3.66 7.94
N GLU A 82 2.86 3.38 7.77
CA GLU A 82 3.96 4.22 8.25
C GLU A 82 5.12 4.19 7.26
N SER A 83 5.80 5.33 7.13
CA SER A 83 7.01 5.45 6.32
C SER A 83 8.01 6.37 7.03
N ILE A 84 9.10 5.79 7.49
CA ILE A 84 10.19 6.49 8.15
C ILE A 84 11.33 6.66 7.16
N ARG A 85 11.70 7.91 6.91
CA ARG A 85 12.68 8.29 5.91
C ARG A 85 13.94 8.82 6.57
N TYR A 86 15.00 8.05 6.51
CA TYR A 86 16.33 8.51 6.93
C TYR A 86 17.06 9.20 5.76
N ASN A 87 17.10 8.54 4.61
CA ASN A 87 17.84 9.07 3.45
C ASN A 87 16.90 9.72 2.45
N ARG A 88 16.95 11.04 2.35
CA ARG A 88 16.13 11.82 1.41
C ARG A 88 16.71 11.84 -0.01
N ARG A 89 17.99 11.48 -0.21
CA ARG A 89 18.64 11.55 -1.52
C ARG A 89 18.21 10.45 -2.48
N VAL A 90 17.82 9.28 -1.96
CA VAL A 90 17.47 8.09 -2.77
C VAL A 90 16.01 8.11 -3.23
N ALA A 91 15.18 9.01 -2.71
CA ALA A 91 13.76 8.99 -3.05
C ALA A 91 13.37 10.18 -3.91
N LEU A 92 13.41 10.01 -5.22
CA LEU A 92 12.76 10.91 -6.19
C LEU A 92 11.24 11.01 -5.95
N ARG A 93 10.65 10.10 -5.16
CA ARG A 93 9.25 10.12 -4.74
C ARG A 93 9.16 9.92 -3.23
N ASN A 94 8.52 10.86 -2.56
CA ASN A 94 8.24 10.74 -1.13
C ASN A 94 7.14 9.70 -0.89
N VAL A 95 7.53 8.53 -0.41
CA VAL A 95 6.54 7.56 0.10
C VAL A 95 6.05 8.06 1.45
N VAL A 96 4.75 8.24 1.58
CA VAL A 96 4.10 8.74 2.79
C VAL A 96 3.02 7.77 3.27
N SER A 97 2.64 7.90 4.53
CA SER A 97 1.50 7.16 5.07
C SER A 97 0.23 7.45 4.26
N GLY A 98 -0.54 6.42 3.95
CA GLY A 98 -1.72 6.49 3.09
C GLY A 98 -1.41 6.31 1.59
N GLN A 99 -0.13 6.32 1.19
CA GLN A 99 0.23 6.06 -0.21
C GLN A 99 -0.06 4.61 -0.58
N ARG A 100 -0.64 4.44 -1.76
CA ARG A 100 -0.97 3.15 -2.36
C ARG A 100 0.07 2.78 -3.40
N VAL A 101 0.44 1.50 -3.43
CA VAL A 101 1.39 0.95 -4.41
C VAL A 101 0.85 -0.36 -5.00
N PRO A 102 1.14 -0.65 -6.27
CA PRO A 102 0.65 -1.87 -6.92
C PRO A 102 1.25 -3.11 -6.28
N MET A 103 0.38 -4.09 -6.00
CA MET A 103 0.76 -5.30 -5.28
C MET A 103 1.68 -6.19 -6.13
N GLU A 104 1.40 -6.32 -7.40
CA GLU A 104 2.12 -7.21 -8.32
C GLU A 104 3.52 -6.73 -8.70
N LEU A 105 3.80 -5.43 -8.56
CA LEU A 105 5.05 -4.82 -9.01
C LEU A 105 6.05 -4.57 -7.88
N THR A 106 5.58 -4.46 -6.63
CA THR A 106 6.41 -4.07 -5.49
C THR A 106 6.81 -5.25 -4.63
N SER A 107 7.97 -5.15 -3.96
CA SER A 107 8.39 -6.14 -2.94
C SER A 107 7.36 -6.30 -1.83
N LEU A 108 6.71 -5.20 -1.41
CA LEU A 108 5.61 -5.19 -0.43
C LEU A 108 4.47 -6.14 -0.83
N GLY A 109 3.94 -5.94 -2.03
CA GLY A 109 2.81 -6.74 -2.50
C GLY A 109 3.21 -8.20 -2.75
N ARG A 110 4.41 -8.45 -3.27
CA ARG A 110 4.91 -9.81 -3.51
C ARG A 110 5.17 -10.56 -2.21
N ALA A 111 5.69 -9.91 -1.17
CA ALA A 111 5.84 -10.50 0.16
C ALA A 111 4.46 -10.85 0.77
N TYR A 112 3.47 -9.96 0.62
CA TYR A 112 2.11 -10.26 1.02
C TYR A 112 1.54 -11.47 0.28
N LEU A 113 1.62 -11.52 -1.05
CA LEU A 113 1.10 -12.62 -1.86
C LEU A 113 1.74 -13.97 -1.52
N ALA A 114 3.02 -13.96 -1.11
CA ALA A 114 3.71 -15.17 -0.67
C ALA A 114 3.24 -15.69 0.69
N THR A 115 2.65 -14.82 1.53
CA THR A 115 2.23 -15.15 2.90
C THR A 115 0.72 -15.34 3.00
N ALA A 116 -0.03 -14.71 2.09
CA ALA A 116 -1.48 -14.82 2.03
C ALA A 116 -1.93 -16.23 1.59
N PRO A 117 -3.18 -16.64 1.91
CA PRO A 117 -3.77 -17.85 1.36
C PRO A 117 -3.71 -17.87 -0.17
N VAL A 118 -3.48 -19.05 -0.76
CA VAL A 118 -3.31 -19.22 -2.22
C VAL A 118 -4.52 -18.71 -3.00
N GLU A 119 -5.72 -18.82 -2.44
CA GLU A 119 -6.96 -18.34 -3.01
C GLU A 119 -6.94 -16.83 -3.24
N ARG A 120 -6.25 -16.10 -2.36
CA ARG A 120 -6.07 -14.65 -2.49
C ARG A 120 -5.30 -14.29 -3.76
N TYR A 121 -4.21 -14.98 -4.03
CA TYR A 121 -3.46 -14.81 -5.27
C TYR A 121 -4.29 -15.19 -6.50
N GLN A 122 -5.02 -16.31 -6.43
CA GLN A 122 -5.88 -16.75 -7.54
C GLN A 122 -6.97 -15.73 -7.88
N MET A 123 -7.57 -15.08 -6.89
CA MET A 123 -8.54 -14.00 -7.10
C MET A 123 -7.92 -12.74 -7.72
N LEU A 124 -6.68 -12.41 -7.38
CA LEU A 124 -6.01 -11.20 -7.82
C LEU A 124 -5.32 -11.34 -9.18
N ALA A 125 -4.83 -12.54 -9.52
CA ALA A 125 -4.09 -12.78 -10.76
C ALA A 125 -4.84 -12.35 -12.05
N PRO A 126 -6.15 -12.57 -12.21
CA PRO A 126 -6.90 -12.05 -13.35
C PRO A 126 -6.93 -10.51 -13.42
N ILE A 127 -6.97 -9.83 -12.26
CA ILE A 127 -6.95 -8.36 -12.18
C ILE A 127 -5.58 -7.86 -12.63
N PHE A 128 -4.51 -8.46 -12.11
CA PHE A 128 -3.14 -8.11 -12.48
C PHE A 128 -2.88 -8.37 -13.98
N LYS A 129 -3.34 -9.51 -14.50
CA LYS A 129 -3.24 -9.84 -15.93
C LYS A 129 -3.90 -8.77 -16.80
N ARG A 130 -5.13 -8.36 -16.46
CA ARG A 130 -5.85 -7.33 -17.21
C ARG A 130 -5.14 -5.97 -17.15
N ARG A 131 -4.58 -5.60 -15.99
CA ARG A 131 -3.87 -4.33 -15.79
C ARG A 131 -2.56 -4.26 -16.58
N ASN A 132 -1.82 -5.37 -16.63
CA ASN A 132 -0.46 -5.41 -17.15
C ASN A 132 -0.36 -5.95 -18.57
N GLY A 133 -1.44 -6.51 -19.13
CA GLY A 133 -1.52 -6.94 -20.54
C GLY A 133 -0.34 -7.83 -20.97
N ARG A 134 0.41 -7.38 -21.97
CA ARG A 134 1.56 -8.12 -22.56
C ARG A 134 2.71 -8.37 -21.57
N HIS A 135 2.84 -7.55 -20.53
CA HIS A 135 3.91 -7.69 -19.52
C HIS A 135 3.57 -8.71 -18.43
N TRP A 136 2.35 -9.24 -18.43
CA TRP A 136 1.90 -10.17 -17.40
C TRP A 136 2.77 -11.42 -17.24
N PRO A 137 3.24 -12.12 -18.31
CA PRO A 137 4.07 -13.32 -18.12
C PRO A 137 5.35 -13.05 -17.33
N GLU A 138 6.03 -11.93 -17.59
CA GLU A 138 7.23 -11.51 -16.87
C GLU A 138 6.92 -11.16 -15.41
N ILE A 139 5.86 -10.39 -15.18
CA ILE A 139 5.43 -10.01 -13.83
C ILE A 139 5.03 -11.24 -13.03
N LYS A 140 4.30 -12.19 -13.64
CA LYS A 140 3.93 -13.44 -13.00
C LYS A 140 5.15 -14.24 -12.57
N GLY A 141 6.14 -14.42 -13.45
CA GLY A 141 7.39 -15.09 -13.11
C GLY A 141 8.14 -14.38 -11.96
N SER A 142 8.13 -13.06 -11.95
CA SER A 142 8.72 -12.26 -10.87
C SER A 142 7.98 -12.42 -9.53
N ILE A 143 6.66 -12.58 -9.54
CA ILE A 143 5.86 -12.88 -8.34
C ILE A 143 6.22 -14.28 -7.82
N GLU A 144 6.25 -15.29 -8.69
CA GLU A 144 6.59 -16.67 -8.35
C GLU A 144 8.01 -16.77 -7.75
N ALA A 145 9.00 -16.13 -8.37
CA ALA A 145 10.36 -16.04 -7.83
C ALA A 145 10.41 -15.35 -6.45
N SER A 146 9.58 -14.32 -6.23
CA SER A 146 9.47 -13.65 -4.93
C SER A 146 8.82 -14.55 -3.88
N MET A 147 7.83 -15.36 -4.26
CA MET A 147 7.22 -16.37 -3.37
C MET A 147 8.23 -17.43 -2.93
N ASP A 148 9.08 -17.91 -3.85
CA ASP A 148 10.14 -18.87 -3.53
C ASP A 148 11.23 -18.24 -2.64
N SER A 149 11.57 -16.97 -2.88
CA SER A 149 12.49 -16.22 -2.01
C SER A 149 11.92 -16.07 -0.60
N MET A 150 10.63 -15.74 -0.46
CA MET A 150 9.95 -15.66 0.84
C MET A 150 9.98 -16.99 1.59
N LYS A 151 9.73 -18.12 0.91
CA LYS A 151 9.78 -19.46 1.52
C LYS A 151 11.20 -19.84 1.99
N SER A 152 12.22 -19.54 1.19
CA SER A 152 13.60 -19.98 1.44
C SER A 152 14.38 -19.01 2.34
N LYS A 153 14.14 -17.71 2.24
CA LYS A 153 14.93 -16.67 2.90
C LYS A 153 14.13 -15.82 3.91
N GLY A 154 12.80 -15.87 3.87
CA GLY A 154 11.93 -15.05 4.71
C GLY A 154 11.73 -13.62 4.20
N TYR A 155 12.30 -13.26 3.04
CA TYR A 155 12.13 -11.95 2.42
C TYR A 155 12.18 -12.05 0.89
N CYS A 156 11.67 -11.03 0.20
CA CYS A 156 11.85 -10.87 -1.24
C CYS A 156 12.33 -9.46 -1.57
N TRP A 157 12.89 -9.34 -2.77
CA TRP A 157 13.36 -8.08 -3.33
C TRP A 157 12.60 -7.78 -4.63
N ALA A 158 12.32 -6.49 -4.84
CA ALA A 158 11.85 -6.02 -6.14
C ALA A 158 12.32 -4.58 -6.39
N SER A 159 12.53 -4.28 -7.68
CA SER A 159 12.71 -2.92 -8.17
C SER A 159 11.47 -2.59 -9.02
N TRP A 160 10.66 -1.68 -8.54
CA TRP A 160 9.46 -1.22 -9.24
C TRP A 160 9.70 0.06 -10.03
N GLN A 161 10.68 0.84 -9.61
CA GLN A 161 11.07 2.08 -10.27
C GLN A 161 12.56 2.04 -10.57
N PRO A 162 13.03 2.69 -11.65
CA PRO A 162 14.45 2.79 -11.93
C PRO A 162 15.20 3.28 -10.67
N GLU A 163 16.34 2.66 -10.39
CA GLU A 163 17.25 3.00 -9.28
C GLU A 163 16.68 2.81 -7.86
N VAL A 164 15.46 2.28 -7.72
CA VAL A 164 14.86 1.99 -6.41
C VAL A 164 14.61 0.49 -6.27
N GLY A 165 15.42 -0.14 -5.43
CA GLY A 165 15.22 -1.51 -4.96
C GLY A 165 14.72 -1.51 -3.52
N ALA A 166 13.89 -2.48 -3.17
CA ALA A 166 13.37 -2.64 -1.82
C ALA A 166 13.31 -4.10 -1.41
N LEU A 167 13.70 -4.39 -0.18
CA LEU A 167 13.50 -5.68 0.47
C LEU A 167 12.23 -5.64 1.31
N ALA A 168 11.43 -6.69 1.24
CA ALA A 168 10.22 -6.78 2.06
C ALA A 168 10.04 -8.17 2.66
N THR A 169 9.43 -8.20 3.83
CA THR A 169 8.96 -9.41 4.50
C THR A 169 7.54 -9.18 5.00
N ALA A 170 6.74 -10.23 5.06
CA ALA A 170 5.37 -10.19 5.58
C ALA A 170 5.25 -11.04 6.84
N PHE A 171 4.40 -10.63 7.75
CA PHE A 171 4.17 -11.32 9.02
C PHE A 171 2.70 -11.19 9.45
N PRO A 172 2.16 -12.21 10.14
CA PRO A 172 0.82 -12.16 10.71
C PRO A 172 0.78 -11.19 11.90
N SER A 173 -0.35 -10.49 12.05
CA SER A 173 -0.65 -9.64 13.18
C SER A 173 -2.11 -9.82 13.61
N PRO A 174 -2.54 -9.31 14.78
CA PRO A 174 -3.94 -9.30 15.17
C PRO A 174 -4.85 -8.55 14.18
N GLU A 175 -4.28 -7.58 13.45
CA GLU A 175 -5.00 -6.78 12.44
C GLU A 175 -4.96 -7.42 11.05
N GLY A 176 -4.28 -8.58 10.87
CA GLY A 176 -4.09 -9.26 9.59
C GLY A 176 -2.62 -9.33 9.18
N ILE A 177 -2.34 -9.63 7.91
CA ILE A 177 -0.96 -9.73 7.40
C ILE A 177 -0.43 -8.32 7.15
N CYS A 178 0.63 -7.96 7.87
CA CYS A 178 1.40 -6.73 7.65
C CYS A 178 2.66 -7.01 6.84
N VAL A 179 3.17 -5.99 6.17
CA VAL A 179 4.40 -6.08 5.37
C VAL A 179 5.37 -4.98 5.80
N LEU A 180 6.59 -5.38 6.15
CA LEU A 180 7.71 -4.49 6.43
C LEU A 180 8.59 -4.37 5.19
N VAL A 181 9.08 -3.17 4.90
CA VAL A 181 9.95 -2.88 3.76
C VAL A 181 11.13 -2.00 4.17
N VAL A 182 12.26 -2.25 3.58
CA VAL A 182 13.49 -1.46 3.71
C VAL A 182 14.11 -1.21 2.33
#